data_8273bef9dfb0f86efb38723b05e036b5
#
_entry.id   8273bef9dfb0f86efb38723b05e036b5
#
_cell.length_a   1.000
_cell.length_b   1.000
_cell.length_c   1.000
_cell.angle_alpha   90.00
_cell.angle_beta   90.00
_cell.angle_gamma   90.00
#
_symmetry.space_group_name_H-M   'P 1'
#
loop_
_entity.id
_entity.type
_entity.pdbx_description
1 polymer ?
#
loop_
_entity_poly.entity_id
_entity_poly.type
_entity_poly.pdbx_seq_one_letter_code
_entity_poly.pdbx_strand_id
1 'polypeptide(L)'
;MASKKSPSIFGTLQKTADNAAAVNGEFVRQLRVDALEENPMNRFSIAEDAQFRATMDSVEKDGFLEDIIVTPAEAEGKYRIISGHRRVRAAKKLGKVTVPCKVRHYHDRLEELRALMGTNLHRRNVSPFDMARQLETLREVLREEDRLPENVKEQAEMMASQTELSRATVERYLDLLNLDDTLTGWAEGGKMTMTDAYELARRSNAHLYPIVEDFVDKAGDKSDFPALVHRAIAYAKAAELPVTPPKPVAANALRTVDSFGRSIRRSTAQLRSLKLDAEDRVTARKKLDTCLANLEELRRTVEALKASLD
;
A
#
# COMPACT_ATOMS: atom_id res chain seq x y z
N MET A 1 -19.43 -17.53 -51.98
CA MET A 1 -18.22 -18.34 -51.61
C MET A 1 -17.33 -17.49 -50.69
N ALA A 2 -17.38 -17.75 -49.42
CA ALA A 2 -16.57 -17.00 -48.44
C ALA A 2 -15.22 -17.70 -48.24
N SER A 3 -14.14 -17.01 -48.61
CA SER A 3 -12.76 -17.48 -48.47
C SER A 3 -12.39 -17.57 -46.97
N LYS A 4 -12.23 -18.79 -46.44
CA LYS A 4 -11.62 -19.04 -45.15
C LYS A 4 -10.14 -18.65 -45.21
N LYS A 5 -9.75 -17.54 -44.58
CA LYS A 5 -8.34 -17.21 -44.33
C LYS A 5 -7.74 -18.28 -43.42
N SER A 6 -6.78 -19.02 -43.93
CA SER A 6 -5.95 -19.95 -43.12
C SER A 6 -5.23 -19.18 -42.00
N PRO A 7 -5.16 -19.71 -40.79
CA PRO A 7 -4.40 -19.04 -39.71
C PRO A 7 -2.93 -18.99 -40.13
N SER A 8 -2.32 -17.82 -39.90
CA SER A 8 -0.90 -17.59 -40.18
C SER A 8 -0.07 -18.60 -39.39
N ILE A 9 0.92 -19.23 -40.05
CA ILE A 9 1.89 -20.17 -39.43
C ILE A 9 2.55 -19.53 -38.21
N PHE A 10 2.79 -18.23 -38.23
CA PHE A 10 3.28 -17.44 -37.07
C PHE A 10 2.30 -17.47 -35.91
N GLY A 11 1.01 -17.33 -36.11
CA GLY A 11 0.01 -17.39 -35.02
C GLY A 11 -0.14 -18.78 -34.42
N THR A 12 0.11 -19.84 -35.20
CA THR A 12 0.09 -21.23 -34.72
C THR A 12 1.38 -21.55 -33.94
N LEU A 13 2.53 -21.08 -34.42
CA LEU A 13 3.82 -21.22 -33.70
C LEU A 13 3.82 -20.44 -32.37
N GLN A 14 3.21 -19.25 -32.35
CA GLN A 14 3.07 -18.46 -31.12
C GLN A 14 2.20 -19.20 -30.10
N LYS A 15 1.03 -19.75 -30.51
CA LYS A 15 0.15 -20.53 -29.61
C LYS A 15 0.77 -21.84 -29.12
N THR A 16 1.58 -22.50 -29.97
CA THR A 16 2.30 -23.73 -29.54
C THR A 16 3.47 -23.42 -28.62
N ALA A 17 4.18 -22.31 -28.81
CA ALA A 17 5.17 -21.80 -27.88
C ALA A 17 4.53 -21.39 -26.54
N ASP A 18 3.37 -20.73 -26.58
CA ASP A 18 2.60 -20.32 -25.42
C ASP A 18 2.07 -21.53 -24.61
N ASN A 19 1.61 -22.60 -25.29
CA ASN A 19 1.17 -23.84 -24.61
C ASN A 19 2.34 -24.69 -24.09
N ALA A 20 3.48 -24.72 -24.77
CA ALA A 20 4.67 -25.40 -24.27
C ALA A 20 5.28 -24.68 -23.05
N ALA A 21 5.13 -23.35 -22.99
CA ALA A 21 5.53 -22.52 -21.86
C ALA A 21 4.69 -22.75 -20.60
N ALA A 22 3.44 -23.16 -20.76
CA ALA A 22 2.53 -23.45 -19.64
C ALA A 22 2.92 -24.72 -18.82
N VAL A 23 3.82 -25.54 -19.33
CA VAL A 23 4.19 -26.82 -18.67
C VAL A 23 5.50 -26.75 -17.90
N ASN A 24 6.46 -25.89 -18.26
CA ASN A 24 7.75 -25.82 -17.56
C ASN A 24 8.55 -24.57 -17.97
N GLY A 25 8.26 -23.38 -17.49
CA GLY A 25 9.32 -22.42 -17.65
C GLY A 25 8.92 -20.98 -17.79
N GLU A 26 9.64 -20.20 -17.05
CA GLU A 26 9.70 -18.74 -17.12
C GLU A 26 10.22 -18.29 -18.48
N PHE A 27 9.34 -18.05 -19.45
CA PHE A 27 9.76 -17.45 -20.72
C PHE A 27 9.75 -15.94 -20.66
N VAL A 28 10.81 -15.35 -21.17
CA VAL A 28 10.91 -13.91 -21.37
C VAL A 28 10.14 -13.54 -22.65
N ARG A 29 9.15 -12.67 -22.51
CA ARG A 29 8.36 -12.12 -23.62
C ARG A 29 8.64 -10.63 -23.76
N GLN A 30 8.64 -10.15 -25.00
CA GLN A 30 8.65 -8.72 -25.27
C GLN A 30 7.22 -8.18 -25.15
N LEU A 31 6.93 -7.47 -24.06
CA LEU A 31 5.64 -6.82 -23.85
C LEU A 31 5.73 -5.32 -24.16
N ARG A 32 4.66 -4.77 -24.67
CA ARG A 32 4.56 -3.33 -24.91
C ARG A 32 4.56 -2.59 -23.56
N VAL A 33 5.29 -1.50 -23.49
CA VAL A 33 5.39 -0.68 -22.25
C VAL A 33 4.02 -0.10 -21.84
N ASP A 34 3.15 0.21 -22.80
CA ASP A 34 1.79 0.70 -22.56
C ASP A 34 0.81 -0.39 -22.09
N ALA A 35 1.18 -1.67 -22.20
CA ALA A 35 0.43 -2.78 -21.64
C ALA A 35 0.76 -3.02 -20.15
N LEU A 36 1.81 -2.35 -19.63
CA LEU A 36 2.25 -2.50 -18.24
C LEU A 36 1.64 -1.43 -17.36
N GLU A 37 1.02 -1.86 -16.27
CA GLU A 37 0.42 -0.99 -15.25
C GLU A 37 1.06 -1.21 -13.88
N GLU A 38 1.03 -0.17 -13.05
CA GLU A 38 1.49 -0.25 -11.67
C GLU A 38 0.60 -1.19 -10.86
N ASN A 39 1.21 -1.99 -10.00
CA ASN A 39 0.44 -2.86 -9.11
C ASN A 39 -0.20 -2.01 -8.00
N PRO A 40 -1.53 -2.05 -7.82
CA PRO A 40 -2.22 -1.26 -6.80
C PRO A 40 -1.84 -1.65 -5.36
N MET A 41 -1.27 -2.83 -5.17
CA MET A 41 -0.75 -3.27 -3.86
C MET A 41 0.69 -2.79 -3.60
N ASN A 42 1.36 -2.16 -4.56
CA ASN A 42 2.70 -1.63 -4.37
C ASN A 42 2.64 -0.28 -3.64
N ARG A 43 3.20 -0.22 -2.45
CA ARG A 43 3.31 1.01 -1.62
C ARG A 43 4.71 1.60 -1.61
N PHE A 44 5.67 0.95 -2.27
CA PHE A 44 7.03 1.46 -2.34
C PHE A 44 7.12 2.62 -3.33
N SER A 45 7.64 3.74 -2.85
CA SER A 45 7.85 4.92 -3.67
C SER A 45 8.95 4.69 -4.72
N ILE A 46 8.78 5.30 -5.88
CA ILE A 46 9.79 5.32 -6.93
C ILE A 46 10.27 6.75 -7.06
N ALA A 47 11.27 7.12 -6.24
CA ALA A 47 11.90 8.42 -6.34
C ALA A 47 12.78 8.50 -7.60
N GLU A 48 12.85 9.69 -8.22
CA GLU A 48 13.77 10.00 -9.31
C GLU A 48 15.14 10.42 -8.76
N ASP A 49 15.70 9.57 -7.93
CA ASP A 49 16.98 9.74 -7.24
C ASP A 49 18.18 9.39 -8.13
N ALA A 50 19.37 9.46 -7.56
CA ALA A 50 20.62 9.06 -8.25
C ALA A 50 20.57 7.60 -8.72
N GLN A 51 19.92 6.72 -7.95
CA GLN A 51 19.78 5.31 -8.31
C GLN A 51 18.82 5.10 -9.49
N PHE A 52 17.77 5.93 -9.60
CA PHE A 52 16.89 5.91 -10.78
C PHE A 52 17.66 6.38 -12.04
N ARG A 53 18.47 7.45 -11.93
CA ARG A 53 19.32 7.91 -13.03
C ARG A 53 20.31 6.82 -13.48
N ALA A 54 20.98 6.15 -12.53
CA ALA A 54 21.84 5.02 -12.85
C ALA A 54 21.10 3.87 -13.54
N THR A 55 19.83 3.62 -13.15
CA THR A 55 18.98 2.63 -13.86
C THR A 55 18.68 3.08 -15.29
N MET A 56 18.39 4.36 -15.51
CA MET A 56 18.18 4.91 -16.85
C MET A 56 19.43 4.75 -17.73
N ASP A 57 20.58 5.14 -17.20
CA ASP A 57 21.88 5.04 -17.91
C ASP A 57 22.19 3.59 -18.31
N SER A 58 21.96 2.64 -17.38
CA SER A 58 22.15 1.22 -17.66
C SER A 58 21.19 0.71 -18.73
N VAL A 59 19.89 1.04 -18.63
CA VAL A 59 18.87 0.63 -19.62
C VAL A 59 19.17 1.23 -21.01
N GLU A 60 19.73 2.44 -21.06
CA GLU A 60 20.08 3.09 -22.30
C GLU A 60 21.31 2.44 -22.97
N LYS A 61 22.37 2.15 -22.17
CA LYS A 61 23.66 1.63 -22.66
C LYS A 61 23.65 0.13 -22.90
N ASP A 62 23.16 -0.61 -21.90
CA ASP A 62 23.32 -2.07 -21.83
C ASP A 62 22.00 -2.80 -22.11
N GLY A 63 20.85 -2.06 -22.20
CA GLY A 63 19.53 -2.63 -22.27
C GLY A 63 19.05 -3.16 -20.90
N PHE A 64 18.19 -4.15 -20.95
CA PHE A 64 17.62 -4.76 -19.73
C PHE A 64 18.47 -5.95 -19.31
N LEU A 65 19.36 -5.77 -18.33
CA LEU A 65 20.19 -6.85 -17.77
C LEU A 65 19.38 -7.84 -16.92
N GLU A 66 18.24 -7.40 -16.40
CA GLU A 66 17.32 -8.24 -15.64
C GLU A 66 15.91 -8.08 -16.19
N ASP A 67 15.16 -9.19 -16.23
CA ASP A 67 13.78 -9.21 -16.70
C ASP A 67 12.84 -8.49 -15.73
N ILE A 68 11.79 -7.89 -16.30
CA ILE A 68 10.68 -7.35 -15.53
C ILE A 68 9.73 -8.50 -15.22
N ILE A 69 9.30 -8.64 -13.96
CA ILE A 69 8.32 -9.66 -13.57
C ILE A 69 6.94 -9.03 -13.55
N VAL A 70 6.00 -9.65 -14.23
CA VAL A 70 4.62 -9.17 -14.35
C VAL A 70 3.62 -10.30 -14.14
N THR A 71 2.38 -9.95 -13.78
CA THR A 71 1.23 -10.85 -13.75
C THR A 71 0.11 -10.31 -14.62
N PRO A 72 -0.74 -11.15 -15.24
CA PRO A 72 -1.89 -10.67 -15.99
C PRO A 72 -2.78 -9.78 -15.09
N ALA A 73 -3.27 -8.68 -15.65
CA ALA A 73 -4.25 -7.81 -15.01
C ALA A 73 -5.67 -8.26 -15.35
N GLU A 74 -6.67 -7.66 -14.69
CA GLU A 74 -8.08 -7.93 -14.98
C GLU A 74 -8.49 -7.48 -16.39
N ALA A 75 -7.88 -6.38 -16.87
CA ALA A 75 -8.11 -5.89 -18.22
C ALA A 75 -7.34 -6.75 -19.24
N GLU A 76 -8.02 -7.20 -20.28
CA GLU A 76 -7.44 -8.04 -21.34
C GLU A 76 -6.22 -7.36 -21.98
N GLY A 77 -5.12 -8.09 -22.08
CA GLY A 77 -3.87 -7.61 -22.69
C GLY A 77 -3.06 -6.67 -21.79
N LYS A 78 -3.46 -6.43 -20.52
CA LYS A 78 -2.72 -5.66 -19.53
C LYS A 78 -2.01 -6.57 -18.53
N TYR A 79 -0.94 -6.03 -17.94
CA TYR A 79 -0.12 -6.77 -16.98
C TYR A 79 0.26 -5.85 -15.83
N ARG A 80 0.07 -6.32 -14.59
CA ARG A 80 0.55 -5.64 -13.38
C ARG A 80 2.02 -5.95 -13.13
N ILE A 81 2.78 -4.95 -12.78
CA ILE A 81 4.21 -5.07 -12.48
C ILE A 81 4.38 -5.64 -11.07
N ILE A 82 5.16 -6.71 -10.93
CA ILE A 82 5.56 -7.31 -9.66
C ILE A 82 6.99 -6.88 -9.29
N SER A 83 7.90 -6.88 -10.27
CA SER A 83 9.28 -6.43 -10.08
C SER A 83 9.78 -5.67 -11.30
N GLY A 84 10.66 -4.69 -11.07
CA GLY A 84 11.25 -3.90 -12.14
C GLY A 84 10.53 -2.57 -12.42
N HIS A 85 9.75 -2.04 -11.50
CA HIS A 85 9.03 -0.76 -11.60
C HIS A 85 9.95 0.38 -12.08
N ARG A 86 11.19 0.51 -11.53
CA ARG A 86 12.18 1.52 -11.96
C ARG A 86 12.58 1.30 -13.42
N ARG A 87 12.78 0.05 -13.85
CA ARG A 87 13.14 -0.30 -15.24
C ARG A 87 12.02 0.04 -16.21
N VAL A 88 10.75 -0.25 -15.85
CA VAL A 88 9.58 0.14 -16.65
C VAL A 88 9.48 1.66 -16.77
N ARG A 89 9.69 2.39 -15.65
CA ARG A 89 9.66 3.85 -15.66
C ARG A 89 10.80 4.44 -16.50
N ALA A 90 12.00 3.87 -16.41
CA ALA A 90 13.12 4.24 -17.26
C ALA A 90 12.82 3.97 -18.75
N ALA A 91 12.24 2.80 -19.08
CA ALA A 91 11.83 2.47 -20.43
C ALA A 91 10.82 3.48 -21.00
N LYS A 92 9.82 3.88 -20.19
CA LYS A 92 8.85 4.92 -20.57
C LYS A 92 9.54 6.24 -20.89
N LYS A 93 10.47 6.69 -20.05
CA LYS A 93 11.23 7.94 -20.26
C LYS A 93 12.14 7.89 -21.46
N LEU A 94 12.74 6.73 -21.75
CA LEU A 94 13.62 6.51 -22.91
C LEU A 94 12.83 6.21 -24.19
N GLY A 95 11.50 6.26 -24.18
CA GLY A 95 10.67 6.00 -25.36
C GLY A 95 10.75 4.57 -25.90
N LYS A 96 11.14 3.60 -25.06
CA LYS A 96 11.15 2.18 -25.48
C LYS A 96 9.73 1.69 -25.72
N VAL A 97 9.50 0.99 -26.84
CA VAL A 97 8.18 0.47 -27.19
C VAL A 97 7.89 -0.84 -26.47
N THR A 98 8.89 -1.68 -26.31
CA THR A 98 8.78 -2.99 -25.66
C THR A 98 9.85 -3.19 -24.61
N VAL A 99 9.58 -4.10 -23.66
CA VAL A 99 10.51 -4.48 -22.58
C VAL A 99 10.44 -5.99 -22.34
N PRO A 100 11.57 -6.63 -21.95
CA PRO A 100 11.60 -8.06 -21.64
C PRO A 100 10.89 -8.32 -20.32
N CYS A 101 9.87 -9.18 -20.32
CA CYS A 101 9.05 -9.51 -19.18
C CYS A 101 8.94 -11.02 -18.98
N LYS A 102 9.03 -11.46 -17.73
CA LYS A 102 8.60 -12.79 -17.27
C LYS A 102 7.17 -12.70 -16.76
N VAL A 103 6.26 -13.43 -17.38
CA VAL A 103 4.87 -13.49 -16.94
C VAL A 103 4.73 -14.61 -15.91
N ARG A 104 4.27 -14.26 -14.70
CA ARG A 104 3.97 -15.19 -13.62
C ARG A 104 2.50 -15.12 -13.26
N HIS A 105 1.93 -16.25 -12.91
CA HIS A 105 0.57 -16.36 -12.39
C HIS A 105 0.63 -16.66 -10.89
N TYR A 106 -0.23 -16.01 -10.12
CA TYR A 106 -0.37 -16.22 -8.68
C TYR A 106 -1.76 -16.77 -8.39
N HIS A 107 -1.87 -17.68 -7.41
CA HIS A 107 -3.15 -18.33 -7.09
C HIS A 107 -4.11 -17.39 -6.38
N ASP A 108 -3.58 -16.51 -5.54
CA ASP A 108 -4.35 -15.56 -4.76
C ASP A 108 -3.62 -14.21 -4.64
N ARG A 109 -4.30 -13.22 -4.07
CA ARG A 109 -3.75 -11.88 -3.86
C ARG A 109 -2.61 -11.87 -2.85
N LEU A 110 -2.63 -12.77 -1.88
CA LEU A 110 -1.57 -12.88 -0.88
C LEU A 110 -0.27 -13.39 -1.49
N GLU A 111 -0.34 -14.38 -2.38
CA GLU A 111 0.83 -14.88 -3.10
C GLU A 111 1.44 -13.79 -4.00
N GLU A 112 0.59 -13.06 -4.75
CA GLU A 112 1.01 -11.91 -5.56
C GLU A 112 1.70 -10.84 -4.69
N LEU A 113 1.09 -10.50 -3.54
CA LEU A 113 1.63 -9.51 -2.62
C LEU A 113 2.96 -9.95 -2.01
N ARG A 114 3.12 -11.24 -1.62
CA ARG A 114 4.39 -11.77 -1.14
C ARG A 114 5.50 -11.65 -2.19
N ALA A 115 5.20 -12.00 -3.44
CA ALA A 115 6.16 -11.86 -4.53
C ALA A 115 6.60 -10.40 -4.70
N LEU A 116 5.65 -9.45 -4.65
CA LEU A 116 5.91 -8.02 -4.73
C LEU A 116 6.76 -7.54 -3.54
N MET A 117 6.43 -7.95 -2.31
CA MET A 117 7.20 -7.60 -1.12
C MET A 117 8.60 -8.20 -1.15
N GLY A 118 8.76 -9.48 -1.48
CA GLY A 118 10.04 -10.15 -1.53
C GLY A 118 11.05 -9.46 -2.45
N THR A 119 10.60 -8.89 -3.57
CA THR A 119 11.48 -8.12 -4.46
C THR A 119 11.95 -6.79 -3.89
N ASN A 120 11.30 -6.28 -2.86
CA ASN A 120 11.59 -4.98 -2.24
C ASN A 120 12.23 -5.10 -0.85
N LEU A 121 11.95 -6.17 -0.08
CA LEU A 121 12.48 -6.37 1.27
C LEU A 121 14.01 -6.39 1.33
N HIS A 122 14.67 -6.89 0.29
CA HIS A 122 16.13 -6.97 0.21
C HIS A 122 16.79 -5.69 -0.35
N ARG A 123 16.02 -4.65 -0.65
CA ARG A 123 16.61 -3.37 -1.08
C ARG A 123 17.25 -2.64 0.09
N ARG A 124 18.46 -2.14 -0.10
CA ARG A 124 19.27 -1.50 0.95
C ARG A 124 18.67 -0.22 1.55
N ASN A 125 17.73 0.44 0.85
CA ASN A 125 17.19 1.76 1.22
C ASN A 125 15.66 1.81 1.10
N VAL A 126 14.96 0.88 1.73
CA VAL A 126 13.49 0.95 1.83
C VAL A 126 13.12 1.97 2.91
N SER A 127 12.26 2.92 2.58
CA SER A 127 11.71 3.84 3.57
C SER A 127 10.93 3.06 4.64
N PRO A 128 11.16 3.32 5.93
CA PRO A 128 10.35 2.73 7.00
C PRO A 128 8.85 2.98 6.84
N PHE A 129 8.46 4.13 6.32
CA PHE A 129 7.05 4.47 6.06
C PHE A 129 6.48 3.69 4.87
N ASP A 130 7.27 3.49 3.80
CA ASP A 130 6.84 2.63 2.70
C ASP A 130 6.64 1.19 3.18
N MET A 131 7.54 0.70 4.05
CA MET A 131 7.39 -0.62 4.67
C MET A 131 6.14 -0.68 5.56
N ALA A 132 5.88 0.33 6.36
CA ALA A 132 4.68 0.42 7.19
C ALA A 132 3.39 0.38 6.35
N ARG A 133 3.33 1.16 5.27
CA ARG A 133 2.20 1.16 4.32
C ARG A 133 2.05 -0.19 3.61
N GLN A 134 3.16 -0.83 3.28
CA GLN A 134 3.13 -2.15 2.64
C GLN A 134 2.63 -3.23 3.59
N LEU A 135 3.04 -3.19 4.87
CA LEU A 135 2.51 -4.07 5.91
C LEU A 135 1.01 -3.82 6.15
N GLU A 136 0.55 -2.56 6.10
CA GLU A 136 -0.88 -2.27 6.17
C GLU A 136 -1.64 -2.91 5.01
N THR A 137 -1.08 -2.86 3.78
CA THR A 137 -1.67 -3.55 2.62
C THR A 137 -1.72 -5.07 2.84
N LEU A 138 -0.67 -5.66 3.43
CA LEU A 138 -0.67 -7.08 3.81
C LEU A 138 -1.78 -7.39 4.81
N ARG A 139 -1.98 -6.54 5.81
CA ARG A 139 -3.05 -6.68 6.79
C ARG A 139 -4.44 -6.59 6.14
N GLU A 140 -4.62 -5.67 5.19
CA GLU A 140 -5.85 -5.53 4.41
C GLU A 140 -6.14 -6.80 3.58
N VAL A 141 -5.16 -7.33 2.86
CA VAL A 141 -5.30 -8.55 2.05
C VAL A 141 -5.63 -9.76 2.92
N LEU A 142 -4.93 -9.94 4.05
CA LEU A 142 -5.22 -11.03 5.00
C LEU A 142 -6.65 -10.93 5.57
N ARG A 143 -7.15 -9.72 5.78
CA ARG A 143 -8.53 -9.50 6.24
C ARG A 143 -9.54 -9.80 5.15
N GLU A 144 -9.31 -9.37 3.92
CA GLU A 144 -10.19 -9.62 2.77
C GLU A 144 -10.30 -11.12 2.46
N GLU A 145 -9.26 -11.90 2.73
CA GLU A 145 -9.20 -13.35 2.55
C GLU A 145 -9.67 -14.14 3.80
N ASP A 146 -10.19 -13.45 4.82
CA ASP A 146 -10.65 -14.05 6.10
C ASP A 146 -9.56 -14.87 6.82
N ARG A 147 -8.30 -14.42 6.68
CA ARG A 147 -7.09 -15.08 7.25
C ARG A 147 -6.45 -14.28 8.38
N LEU A 148 -6.96 -13.09 8.68
CA LEU A 148 -6.41 -12.23 9.72
C LEU A 148 -6.98 -12.61 11.09
N PRO A 149 -6.15 -12.97 12.09
CA PRO A 149 -6.62 -13.25 13.45
C PRO A 149 -7.31 -12.03 14.10
N GLU A 150 -8.20 -12.25 15.05
CA GLU A 150 -8.82 -11.16 15.81
C GLU A 150 -7.85 -10.48 16.78
N ASN A 151 -6.95 -11.24 17.38
CA ASN A 151 -5.98 -10.76 18.34
C ASN A 151 -4.84 -9.98 17.67
N VAL A 152 -4.59 -8.75 18.11
CA VAL A 152 -3.56 -7.86 17.54
C VAL A 152 -2.15 -8.47 17.57
N LYS A 153 -1.80 -9.23 18.62
CA LYS A 153 -0.49 -9.90 18.70
C LYS A 153 -0.37 -11.01 17.66
N GLU A 154 -1.44 -11.80 17.51
CA GLU A 154 -1.50 -12.86 16.51
C GLU A 154 -1.51 -12.29 15.09
N GLN A 155 -2.10 -11.11 14.87
CA GLN A 155 -2.01 -10.39 13.60
C GLN A 155 -0.55 -10.08 13.24
N ALA A 156 0.22 -9.53 14.18
CA ALA A 156 1.62 -9.22 13.96
C ALA A 156 2.47 -10.48 13.74
N GLU A 157 2.17 -11.58 14.44
CA GLU A 157 2.81 -12.90 14.22
C GLU A 157 2.46 -13.48 12.85
N MET A 158 1.20 -13.42 12.45
CA MET A 158 0.76 -13.84 11.12
C MET A 158 1.48 -13.04 10.03
N MET A 159 1.53 -11.73 10.15
CA MET A 159 2.22 -10.87 9.19
C MET A 159 3.73 -11.12 9.16
N ALA A 160 4.36 -11.36 10.30
CA ALA A 160 5.75 -11.77 10.40
C ALA A 160 6.02 -13.09 9.67
N SER A 161 5.09 -14.06 9.75
CA SER A 161 5.19 -15.33 9.03
C SER A 161 5.08 -15.20 7.51
N GLN A 162 4.46 -14.11 7.01
CA GLN A 162 4.33 -13.82 5.58
C GLN A 162 5.50 -12.98 5.03
N THR A 163 6.35 -12.49 5.92
CA THR A 163 7.50 -11.65 5.61
C THR A 163 8.73 -12.23 6.32
N GLU A 164 9.92 -11.82 5.96
CA GLU A 164 11.15 -12.22 6.67
C GLU A 164 11.42 -11.34 7.89
N LEU A 165 10.42 -10.59 8.36
CA LEU A 165 10.53 -9.66 9.46
C LEU A 165 10.20 -10.35 10.80
N SER A 166 10.83 -9.89 11.89
CA SER A 166 10.40 -10.29 13.23
C SER A 166 9.08 -9.62 13.61
N ARG A 167 8.28 -10.26 14.49
CA ARG A 167 7.05 -9.66 15.03
C ARG A 167 7.29 -8.23 15.56
N ALA A 168 8.33 -8.04 16.35
CA ALA A 168 8.66 -6.73 16.92
C ALA A 168 8.99 -5.68 15.84
N THR A 169 9.56 -6.11 14.71
CA THR A 169 9.81 -5.23 13.56
C THR A 169 8.51 -4.87 12.86
N VAL A 170 7.61 -5.82 12.67
CA VAL A 170 6.27 -5.58 12.11
C VAL A 170 5.49 -4.58 12.97
N GLU A 171 5.41 -4.82 14.29
CA GLU A 171 4.74 -3.92 15.24
C GLU A 171 5.34 -2.50 15.15
N ARG A 172 6.67 -2.39 15.16
CA ARG A 172 7.37 -1.10 15.08
C ARG A 172 7.10 -0.33 13.80
N TYR A 173 7.03 -1.01 12.65
CA TYR A 173 6.67 -0.35 11.39
C TYR A 173 5.20 0.08 11.37
N LEU A 174 4.30 -0.78 11.85
CA LEU A 174 2.87 -0.43 11.92
C LEU A 174 2.59 0.73 12.86
N ASP A 175 3.37 0.84 13.95
CA ASP A 175 3.26 1.97 14.87
C ASP A 175 3.52 3.31 14.17
N LEU A 176 4.41 3.38 13.17
CA LEU A 176 4.67 4.62 12.42
C LEU A 176 3.40 5.22 11.79
N LEU A 177 2.41 4.37 11.48
CA LEU A 177 1.12 4.82 10.95
C LEU A 177 0.23 5.51 11.98
N ASN A 178 0.63 5.55 13.25
CA ASN A 178 -0.07 6.30 14.29
C ASN A 178 0.34 7.78 14.32
N LEU A 179 1.49 8.14 13.73
CA LEU A 179 1.90 9.54 13.65
C LEU A 179 0.88 10.35 12.84
N ASP A 180 0.66 11.59 13.25
CA ASP A 180 -0.11 12.53 12.46
C ASP A 180 0.63 12.99 11.19
N ASP A 181 -0.04 13.79 10.36
CA ASP A 181 0.52 14.23 9.10
C ASP A 181 1.75 15.14 9.26
N THR A 182 1.79 15.97 10.32
CA THR A 182 2.89 16.88 10.60
C THR A 182 4.15 16.11 10.98
N LEU A 183 4.05 15.23 11.96
CA LEU A 183 5.18 14.42 12.44
C LEU A 183 5.64 13.43 11.36
N THR A 184 4.71 12.84 10.61
CA THR A 184 5.03 12.01 9.44
C THR A 184 5.82 12.82 8.41
N GLY A 185 5.39 14.05 8.09
CA GLY A 185 6.09 14.92 7.16
C GLY A 185 7.49 15.31 7.65
N TRP A 186 7.69 15.50 8.97
CA TRP A 186 9.02 15.75 9.53
C TRP A 186 9.93 14.54 9.42
N ALA A 187 9.40 13.35 9.69
CA ALA A 187 10.19 12.12 9.60
C ALA A 187 10.58 11.75 8.16
N GLU A 188 9.62 11.78 7.24
CA GLU A 188 9.87 11.49 5.82
C GLU A 188 10.76 12.56 5.15
N GLY A 189 10.64 13.82 5.59
CA GLY A 189 11.47 14.94 5.12
C GLY A 189 12.86 15.02 5.77
N GLY A 190 13.23 14.06 6.64
CA GLY A 190 14.52 14.05 7.34
C GLY A 190 14.69 15.13 8.40
N LYS A 191 13.60 15.80 8.79
CA LYS A 191 13.55 16.81 9.86
C LYS A 191 13.44 16.19 11.25
N MET A 192 13.19 14.90 11.35
CA MET A 192 13.14 14.13 12.58
C MET A 192 13.92 12.84 12.39
N THR A 193 14.63 12.39 13.44
CA THR A 193 15.33 11.10 13.34
C THR A 193 14.33 9.95 13.35
N MET A 194 14.68 8.82 12.72
CA MET A 194 13.82 7.63 12.76
C MET A 194 13.68 7.06 14.18
N THR A 195 14.67 7.28 15.04
CA THR A 195 14.59 6.90 16.47
C THR A 195 13.48 7.67 17.17
N ASP A 196 13.43 8.99 16.99
CA ASP A 196 12.40 9.86 17.54
C ASP A 196 11.02 9.55 16.94
N ALA A 197 10.97 9.27 15.63
CA ALA A 197 9.73 8.87 14.97
C ALA A 197 9.16 7.56 15.56
N TYR A 198 9.98 6.51 15.73
CA TYR A 198 9.56 5.27 16.37
C TYR A 198 9.15 5.46 17.83
N GLU A 199 9.77 6.38 18.53
CA GLU A 199 9.42 6.67 19.90
C GLU A 199 8.07 7.35 20.00
N LEU A 200 7.84 8.40 19.21
CA LEU A 200 6.56 9.12 19.17
C LEU A 200 5.43 8.23 18.66
N ALA A 201 5.70 7.38 17.66
CA ALA A 201 4.71 6.51 17.03
C ALA A 201 4.07 5.49 17.99
N ARG A 202 4.68 5.23 19.15
CA ARG A 202 4.07 4.36 20.17
C ARG A 202 2.73 4.95 20.61
N ARG A 203 1.69 4.14 20.62
CA ARG A 203 0.32 4.58 20.99
C ARG A 203 0.27 5.28 22.36
N SER A 204 1.12 4.86 23.30
CA SER A 204 1.25 5.51 24.61
C SER A 204 1.69 6.97 24.53
N ASN A 205 2.34 7.37 23.45
CA ASN A 205 2.98 8.67 23.29
C ASN A 205 2.17 9.65 22.41
N ALA A 206 0.99 9.25 21.91
CA ALA A 206 0.16 10.09 21.07
C ALA A 206 -0.24 11.43 21.73
N HIS A 207 -0.33 11.47 23.06
CA HIS A 207 -0.62 12.67 23.83
C HIS A 207 0.52 13.70 23.80
N LEU A 208 1.74 13.29 23.41
CA LEU A 208 2.91 14.18 23.31
C LEU A 208 2.91 15.01 22.01
N TYR A 209 2.17 14.61 20.97
CA TYR A 209 2.22 15.24 19.65
C TYR A 209 1.99 16.75 19.70
N PRO A 210 0.88 17.25 20.26
CA PRO A 210 0.62 18.69 20.30
C PRO A 210 1.66 19.46 21.13
N ILE A 211 2.27 18.82 22.14
CA ILE A 211 3.31 19.45 22.96
C ILE A 211 4.61 19.59 22.17
N VAL A 212 4.95 18.55 21.42
CA VAL A 212 6.16 18.54 20.56
C VAL A 212 6.02 19.57 19.45
N GLU A 213 4.88 19.61 18.78
CA GLU A 213 4.59 20.59 17.73
C GLU A 213 4.62 22.02 18.23
N ASP A 214 3.93 22.31 19.32
CA ASP A 214 3.89 23.65 19.95
C ASP A 214 5.29 24.12 20.39
N PHE A 215 6.11 23.21 20.95
CA PHE A 215 7.49 23.51 21.31
C PHE A 215 8.34 23.89 20.10
N VAL A 216 8.22 23.10 19.01
CA VAL A 216 8.96 23.35 17.76
C VAL A 216 8.48 24.64 17.09
N ASP A 217 7.17 24.91 17.11
CA ASP A 217 6.60 26.11 16.49
C ASP A 217 7.03 27.40 17.19
N LYS A 218 7.11 27.38 18.50
CA LYS A 218 7.56 28.52 19.35
C LYS A 218 9.06 28.74 19.35
N ALA A 219 9.85 27.78 18.83
CA ALA A 219 11.30 27.91 18.79
C ALA A 219 11.73 29.03 17.83
N GLY A 220 12.55 29.95 18.33
CA GLY A 220 13.11 31.06 17.53
C GLY A 220 14.21 30.60 16.55
N ASP A 221 14.98 29.59 16.95
CA ASP A 221 16.04 29.00 16.12
C ASP A 221 15.66 27.57 15.69
N LYS A 222 15.56 27.38 14.37
CA LYS A 222 15.24 26.09 13.71
C LYS A 222 16.40 25.60 12.82
N SER A 223 17.62 26.07 13.04
CA SER A 223 18.78 25.72 12.24
C SER A 223 19.13 24.21 12.33
N ASP A 224 19.00 23.63 13.52
CA ASP A 224 19.13 22.19 13.75
C ASP A 224 17.76 21.60 14.15
N PHE A 225 16.93 21.38 13.16
CA PHE A 225 15.57 20.94 13.35
C PHE A 225 15.49 19.53 13.99
N PRO A 226 16.30 18.52 13.62
CA PRO A 226 16.30 17.23 14.30
C PRO A 226 16.64 17.31 15.79
N ALA A 227 17.66 18.08 16.16
CA ALA A 227 17.99 18.29 17.58
C ALA A 227 16.90 19.06 18.32
N LEU A 228 16.22 19.99 17.65
CA LEU A 228 15.07 20.69 18.22
C LEU A 228 13.92 19.75 18.51
N VAL A 229 13.56 18.86 17.58
CA VAL A 229 12.51 17.84 17.78
C VAL A 229 12.89 16.89 18.92
N HIS A 230 14.12 16.43 18.96
CA HIS A 230 14.60 15.58 20.07
C HIS A 230 14.45 16.26 21.44
N ARG A 231 14.81 17.56 21.56
CA ARG A 231 14.60 18.35 22.78
C ARG A 231 13.12 18.53 23.10
N ALA A 232 12.28 18.74 22.08
CA ALA A 232 10.83 18.86 22.27
C ALA A 232 10.23 17.57 22.87
N ILE A 233 10.66 16.40 22.39
CA ILE A 233 10.23 15.09 22.93
C ILE A 233 10.67 14.95 24.40
N ALA A 234 11.93 15.28 24.69
CA ALA A 234 12.44 15.23 26.06
C ALA A 234 11.67 16.19 27.00
N TYR A 235 11.37 17.41 26.52
CA TYR A 235 10.55 18.38 27.23
C TYR A 235 9.12 17.87 27.47
N ALA A 236 8.46 17.34 26.44
CA ALA A 236 7.10 16.81 26.52
C ALA A 236 6.98 15.65 27.52
N LYS A 237 8.01 14.80 27.61
CA LYS A 237 8.09 13.72 28.60
C LYS A 237 8.35 14.21 30.02
N ALA A 238 9.20 15.23 30.18
CA ALA A 238 9.54 15.80 31.47
C ALA A 238 8.43 16.69 32.03
N ALA A 239 7.64 17.31 31.18
CA ALA A 239 6.43 18.03 31.54
C ALA A 239 5.35 17.02 31.94
N GLU A 240 5.50 16.36 33.10
CA GLU A 240 4.47 15.48 33.66
C GLU A 240 3.13 16.21 33.75
N LEU A 241 2.43 16.27 32.60
CA LEU A 241 1.01 16.54 32.59
C LEU A 241 0.37 15.36 33.33
N PRO A 242 -0.43 15.62 34.39
CA PRO A 242 -1.16 14.55 35.06
C PRO A 242 -1.88 13.77 33.94
N VAL A 243 -1.59 12.48 33.84
CA VAL A 243 -2.19 11.57 32.88
C VAL A 243 -3.67 11.43 33.25
N THR A 244 -4.45 12.43 32.90
CA THR A 244 -5.81 12.18 32.47
C THR A 244 -5.66 11.87 30.98
N PRO A 245 -5.71 10.59 30.60
CA PRO A 245 -5.78 10.29 29.19
C PRO A 245 -6.97 11.10 28.66
N PRO A 246 -6.81 11.93 27.61
CA PRO A 246 -7.98 12.44 26.92
C PRO A 246 -8.78 11.17 26.65
N LYS A 247 -10.04 11.14 27.15
CA LYS A 247 -10.89 9.95 27.00
C LYS A 247 -10.70 9.49 25.56
N PRO A 248 -10.25 8.25 25.28
CA PRO A 248 -9.87 7.81 23.93
C PRO A 248 -11.00 7.89 22.92
N VAL A 249 -12.13 8.37 23.36
CA VAL A 249 -13.42 8.45 22.68
C VAL A 249 -13.40 9.43 21.50
N ALA A 250 -12.81 10.63 21.63
CA ALA A 250 -12.98 11.62 20.55
C ALA A 250 -12.01 11.40 19.36
N ALA A 251 -10.73 11.19 19.61
CA ALA A 251 -9.78 10.98 18.51
C ALA A 251 -9.99 9.63 17.81
N ASN A 252 -10.30 8.57 18.57
CA ASN A 252 -10.67 7.28 17.97
C ASN A 252 -12.02 7.35 17.27
N ALA A 253 -13.00 8.10 17.79
CA ALA A 253 -14.28 8.28 17.11
C ALA A 253 -14.13 9.06 15.80
N LEU A 254 -13.34 10.14 15.77
CA LEU A 254 -13.08 10.90 14.55
C LEU A 254 -12.30 10.08 13.50
N ARG A 255 -11.27 9.33 13.92
CA ARG A 255 -10.55 8.39 13.05
C ARG A 255 -11.46 7.26 12.54
N THR A 256 -12.36 6.78 13.39
CA THR A 256 -13.38 5.79 13.00
C THR A 256 -14.34 6.38 11.99
N VAL A 257 -14.78 7.63 12.15
CA VAL A 257 -15.64 8.34 11.19
C VAL A 257 -14.91 8.54 9.84
N ASP A 258 -13.64 8.92 9.85
CA ASP A 258 -12.85 9.09 8.61
C ASP A 258 -12.55 7.75 7.92
N SER A 259 -12.22 6.73 8.70
CA SER A 259 -12.04 5.36 8.22
C SER A 259 -13.33 4.82 7.61
N PHE A 260 -14.45 5.05 8.27
CA PHE A 260 -15.77 4.68 7.82
C PHE A 260 -16.18 5.44 6.55
N GLY A 261 -15.91 6.73 6.48
CA GLY A 261 -16.14 7.54 5.27
C GLY A 261 -15.34 7.05 4.06
N ARG A 262 -14.10 6.59 4.28
CA ARG A 262 -13.28 5.96 3.22
C ARG A 262 -13.83 4.59 2.81
N SER A 263 -14.27 3.78 3.77
CA SER A 263 -14.89 2.49 3.52
C SER A 263 -16.18 2.61 2.73
N ILE A 264 -17.05 3.55 3.09
CA ILE A 264 -18.29 3.84 2.35
C ILE A 264 -18.00 4.22 0.91
N ARG A 265 -17.03 5.14 0.66
CA ARG A 265 -16.67 5.53 -0.71
C ARG A 265 -16.16 4.34 -1.54
N ARG A 266 -15.34 3.47 -0.95
CA ARG A 266 -14.82 2.27 -1.61
C ARG A 266 -15.93 1.26 -1.92
N SER A 267 -16.79 0.98 -0.95
CA SER A 267 -17.95 0.08 -1.12
C SER A 267 -18.98 0.63 -2.12
N THR A 268 -19.17 1.95 -2.17
CA THR A 268 -20.05 2.59 -3.16
C THR A 268 -19.53 2.42 -4.57
N ALA A 269 -18.20 2.50 -4.77
CA ALA A 269 -17.59 2.25 -6.07
C ALA A 269 -17.75 0.77 -6.49
N GLN A 270 -17.55 -0.16 -5.56
CA GLN A 270 -17.75 -1.59 -5.81
C GLN A 270 -19.22 -1.94 -6.12
N LEU A 271 -20.18 -1.38 -5.37
CA LEU A 271 -21.61 -1.58 -5.62
C LEU A 271 -22.06 -1.07 -7.00
N ARG A 272 -21.43 -0.01 -7.52
CA ARG A 272 -21.72 0.50 -8.88
C ARG A 272 -21.28 -0.42 -9.99
N SER A 273 -20.28 -1.26 -9.74
CA SER A 273 -19.72 -2.21 -10.70
C SER A 273 -20.33 -3.62 -10.61
N LEU A 274 -21.22 -3.89 -9.64
CA LEU A 274 -21.80 -5.20 -9.41
C LEU A 274 -22.77 -5.57 -10.54
N LYS A 275 -22.43 -6.64 -11.25
CA LYS A 275 -23.35 -7.33 -12.17
C LYS A 275 -23.87 -8.56 -11.43
N LEU A 276 -25.14 -8.55 -11.07
CA LEU A 276 -25.81 -9.64 -10.35
C LEU A 276 -26.66 -10.45 -11.33
N ASP A 277 -26.56 -11.77 -11.25
CA ASP A 277 -27.50 -12.67 -11.92
C ASP A 277 -28.86 -12.73 -11.22
N ALA A 278 -29.80 -13.50 -11.77
CA ALA A 278 -31.20 -13.47 -11.30
C ALA A 278 -31.37 -14.10 -9.90
N GLU A 279 -30.52 -15.04 -9.53
CA GLU A 279 -30.61 -15.80 -8.27
C GLU A 279 -30.01 -15.00 -7.12
N ASP A 280 -28.92 -14.28 -7.38
CA ASP A 280 -28.25 -13.42 -6.41
C ASP A 280 -29.03 -12.12 -6.09
N ARG A 281 -29.91 -11.66 -7.00
CA ARG A 281 -30.66 -10.41 -6.84
C ARG A 281 -31.56 -10.38 -5.60
N VAL A 282 -32.19 -11.48 -5.23
CA VAL A 282 -33.10 -11.55 -4.07
C VAL A 282 -32.30 -11.46 -2.76
N THR A 283 -31.18 -12.19 -2.69
CA THR A 283 -30.27 -12.18 -1.53
C THR A 283 -29.59 -10.84 -1.38
N ALA A 284 -29.11 -10.26 -2.50
CA ALA A 284 -28.51 -8.95 -2.52
C ALA A 284 -29.50 -7.85 -2.08
N ARG A 285 -30.76 -7.91 -2.52
CA ARG A 285 -31.79 -6.95 -2.12
C ARG A 285 -31.99 -6.94 -0.62
N LYS A 286 -32.13 -8.10 0.03
CA LYS A 286 -32.27 -8.19 1.50
C LYS A 286 -31.05 -7.61 2.23
N LYS A 287 -29.84 -7.91 1.76
CA LYS A 287 -28.60 -7.37 2.34
C LYS A 287 -28.50 -5.86 2.16
N LEU A 288 -28.93 -5.33 1.01
CA LEU A 288 -28.94 -3.89 0.75
C LEU A 288 -29.98 -3.17 1.61
N ASP A 289 -31.16 -3.75 1.81
CA ASP A 289 -32.20 -3.18 2.69
C ASP A 289 -31.70 -3.11 4.14
N THR A 290 -31.03 -4.16 4.63
CA THR A 290 -30.39 -4.16 5.96
C THR A 290 -29.29 -3.10 6.06
N CYS A 291 -28.47 -2.96 5.02
CA CYS A 291 -27.40 -1.96 4.95
C CYS A 291 -27.98 -0.53 4.97
N LEU A 292 -29.07 -0.28 4.26
CA LEU A 292 -29.77 1.01 4.27
C LEU A 292 -30.32 1.36 5.64
N ALA A 293 -30.92 0.39 6.36
CA ALA A 293 -31.41 0.60 7.72
C ALA A 293 -30.28 0.97 8.68
N ASN A 294 -29.16 0.26 8.61
CA ASN A 294 -27.96 0.55 9.43
C ASN A 294 -27.34 1.92 9.10
N LEU A 295 -27.35 2.32 7.84
CA LEU A 295 -26.88 3.65 7.42
C LEU A 295 -27.78 4.78 7.91
N GLU A 296 -29.08 4.56 7.96
CA GLU A 296 -30.03 5.53 8.51
C GLU A 296 -29.90 5.70 10.03
N GLU A 297 -29.68 4.60 10.76
CA GLU A 297 -29.40 4.65 12.20
C GLU A 297 -28.10 5.38 12.49
N LEU A 298 -27.04 5.08 11.71
CA LEU A 298 -25.76 5.79 11.81
C LEU A 298 -25.90 7.27 11.53
N ARG A 299 -26.66 7.65 10.49
CA ARG A 299 -26.95 9.04 10.15
C ARG A 299 -27.59 9.77 11.33
N ARG A 300 -28.61 9.19 11.96
CA ARG A 300 -29.27 9.77 13.13
C ARG A 300 -28.30 9.96 14.29
N THR A 301 -27.44 8.96 14.53
CA THR A 301 -26.44 9.02 15.59
C THR A 301 -25.41 10.14 15.35
N VAL A 302 -24.95 10.29 14.10
CA VAL A 302 -24.00 11.34 13.71
C VAL A 302 -24.65 12.73 13.79
N GLU A 303 -25.92 12.88 13.37
CA GLU A 303 -26.66 14.14 13.48
C GLU A 303 -26.89 14.54 14.95
N ALA A 304 -27.24 13.58 15.82
CA ALA A 304 -27.36 13.82 17.26
C ALA A 304 -26.01 14.22 17.90
N LEU A 305 -24.92 13.57 17.50
CA LEU A 305 -23.59 13.92 17.97
C LEU A 305 -23.19 15.32 17.51
N LYS A 306 -23.45 15.66 16.24
CA LYS A 306 -23.20 16.98 15.68
C LYS A 306 -23.96 18.06 16.44
N ALA A 307 -25.23 17.85 16.74
CA ALA A 307 -26.06 18.75 17.54
C ALA A 307 -25.58 18.90 19.01
N SER A 308 -24.81 17.95 19.52
CA SER A 308 -24.24 18.04 20.87
C SER A 308 -22.87 18.77 20.90
N LEU A 309 -22.32 19.12 19.75
CA LEU A 309 -21.04 19.83 19.59
C LEU A 309 -21.23 21.33 19.32
N ASP A 310 -22.47 21.74 18.95
CA ASP A 310 -22.91 23.13 18.85
C ASP A 310 -23.40 23.62 20.22
#